data_0794c89199f372fd076642523ce1715b
#
_entry.id   0794c89199f372fd076642523ce1715b
#
_cell.length_a   1.000
_cell.length_b   1.000
_cell.length_c   1.000
_cell.angle_alpha   90.00
_cell.angle_beta   90.00
_cell.angle_gamma   90.00
#
_symmetry.space_group_name_H-M   'P 1'
#
loop_
_entity.id
_entity.type
_entity.pdbx_description
1 polymer ?
#
loop_
_entity_poly.entity_id
_entity_poly.type
_entity_poly.pdbx_seq_one_letter_code
_entity_poly.pdbx_strand_id
1 'polypeptide(L)'
;MSQLLKGIPILDWFVRVTLGTKNQRDVKRYLKIVDQVNALEPEVRRLTDAQLRAKTDEFRTRTAGGEKPYAMIPEIFAVAREAMDRGVGIRSIFNPAKNADLNMDGTVDELDRFDPSLLPSSVRAAYDATVAAMRAAPPRMPEGDLLGCEQMIEGWQYLDIPNEIYEAVREIYPESRPPFRARPFNVQLIGGIVLAEGKIAEMKTGEGKTIVGPLACYLAACEKKQVHVVTVNDYLVQRDRDWTFPFFRALGLTVGAIHPQHMQGPDQKKGAYGCDVVYGTTSEFGFDYLRDNMKTRPEEQLQKQRGFAIVDEVDSILIDEARTPLIISGPAHAHQPRYDLADQVARHLVSRQSEWSDANDECRKIAETVAGYEGDIRNARDRASVPALKQAMEAARKELVTAEARRDRFQQFYEVELDKKVATLTHQGVEEAQRFAKKIDPTVASFYVGTNIDMPHLVEQAVRAHTVYQRDRDYVVAPDDQGVEGVVIVDQNTGRKMVGRQWSDGLHQAVE
;
A
#
# COMPACT_ATOMS: atom_id res chain seq x y z
N MET A 1 -33.17 17.88 -1.99
CA MET A 1 -33.49 18.24 -3.38
C MET A 1 -32.72 17.47 -4.46
N SER A 2 -31.55 16.91 -4.19
CA SER A 2 -30.72 16.18 -5.19
C SER A 2 -31.16 14.73 -5.48
N GLN A 3 -31.94 14.09 -4.63
CA GLN A 3 -32.37 12.69 -4.86
C GLN A 3 -33.72 12.59 -5.66
N LEU A 4 -34.48 13.64 -5.71
CA LEU A 4 -35.79 13.67 -6.42
C LEU A 4 -35.66 13.89 -7.93
N LEU A 5 -34.50 14.33 -8.44
CA LEU A 5 -34.31 14.69 -9.85
C LEU A 5 -33.60 13.58 -10.69
N LYS A 6 -33.20 12.45 -10.09
CA LYS A 6 -32.51 11.36 -10.81
C LYS A 6 -33.36 10.55 -11.78
N GLY A 7 -34.66 10.90 -11.98
CA GLY A 7 -35.61 10.14 -12.82
C GLY A 7 -35.99 10.78 -14.14
N ILE A 8 -35.55 12.00 -14.46
CA ILE A 8 -35.95 12.71 -15.69
C ILE A 8 -34.73 13.09 -16.51
N PRO A 9 -34.35 12.32 -17.57
CA PRO A 9 -33.11 12.52 -18.33
C PRO A 9 -32.92 13.93 -18.90
N ILE A 10 -33.99 14.59 -19.31
CA ILE A 10 -33.99 15.94 -19.91
C ILE A 10 -33.68 17.00 -18.85
N LEU A 11 -34.20 16.85 -17.62
CA LEU A 11 -33.92 17.79 -16.52
C LEU A 11 -32.47 17.66 -16.01
N ASP A 12 -31.97 16.44 -15.92
CA ASP A 12 -30.57 16.18 -15.55
C ASP A 12 -29.60 16.75 -16.60
N TRP A 13 -29.90 16.57 -17.87
CA TRP A 13 -29.15 17.18 -18.98
C TRP A 13 -29.16 18.72 -18.90
N PHE A 14 -30.33 19.35 -18.69
CA PHE A 14 -30.46 20.80 -18.58
C PHE A 14 -29.71 21.37 -17.38
N VAL A 15 -29.74 20.68 -16.24
CA VAL A 15 -28.97 21.04 -15.03
C VAL A 15 -27.48 20.90 -15.26
N ARG A 16 -27.03 19.86 -15.96
CA ARG A 16 -25.63 19.67 -16.31
C ARG A 16 -25.10 20.75 -17.27
N VAL A 17 -25.89 21.13 -18.25
CA VAL A 17 -25.49 22.14 -19.24
C VAL A 17 -25.48 23.55 -18.62
N THR A 18 -26.46 23.88 -17.75
CA THR A 18 -26.57 25.23 -17.18
C THR A 18 -25.81 25.45 -15.89
N LEU A 19 -25.74 24.46 -15.01
CA LEU A 19 -25.11 24.56 -13.68
C LEU A 19 -23.82 23.75 -13.54
N GLY A 20 -23.41 23.02 -14.57
CA GLY A 20 -22.28 22.12 -14.55
C GLY A 20 -22.52 20.82 -13.76
N THR A 21 -21.57 19.90 -13.79
CA THR A 21 -21.61 18.66 -13.00
C THR A 21 -21.50 18.94 -11.49
N LYS A 22 -21.90 17.97 -10.66
CA LYS A 22 -21.74 18.07 -9.20
C LYS A 22 -20.27 18.37 -8.84
N ASN A 23 -19.34 17.65 -9.45
CA ASN A 23 -17.92 17.84 -9.20
C ASN A 23 -17.44 19.25 -9.56
N GLN A 24 -17.90 19.84 -10.68
CA GLN A 24 -17.55 21.21 -11.05
C GLN A 24 -18.08 22.23 -10.03
N ARG A 25 -19.24 22.02 -9.46
CA ARG A 25 -19.79 22.88 -8.42
C ARG A 25 -19.02 22.74 -7.10
N ASP A 26 -18.64 21.51 -6.73
CA ASP A 26 -17.85 21.25 -5.53
C ASP A 26 -16.45 21.87 -5.67
N VAL A 27 -15.80 21.72 -6.82
CA VAL A 27 -14.50 22.37 -7.11
C VAL A 27 -14.61 23.92 -7.00
N LYS A 28 -15.65 24.52 -7.55
CA LYS A 28 -15.88 25.98 -7.40
C LYS A 28 -16.06 26.40 -5.93
N ARG A 29 -16.68 25.55 -5.10
CA ARG A 29 -16.78 25.81 -3.67
C ARG A 29 -15.42 25.74 -2.98
N TYR A 30 -14.63 24.72 -3.30
CA TYR A 30 -13.29 24.57 -2.74
C TYR A 30 -12.33 25.68 -3.17
N LEU A 31 -12.41 26.14 -4.40
CA LEU A 31 -11.61 27.28 -4.86
C LEU A 31 -11.80 28.51 -3.99
N LYS A 32 -13.04 28.81 -3.53
CA LYS A 32 -13.27 29.94 -2.61
C LYS A 32 -12.56 29.78 -1.27
N ILE A 33 -12.45 28.53 -0.76
CA ILE A 33 -11.68 28.25 0.48
C ILE A 33 -10.19 28.42 0.18
N VAL A 34 -9.72 27.94 -0.95
CA VAL A 34 -8.32 28.08 -1.38
C VAL A 34 -7.94 29.56 -1.56
N ASP A 35 -8.84 30.41 -2.09
CA ASP A 35 -8.60 31.83 -2.18
C ASP A 35 -8.42 32.49 -0.79
N GLN A 36 -9.16 32.02 0.22
CA GLN A 36 -8.98 32.45 1.61
C GLN A 36 -7.62 31.97 2.18
N VAL A 37 -7.22 30.71 1.88
CA VAL A 37 -5.88 30.20 2.24
C VAL A 37 -4.78 31.06 1.62
N ASN A 38 -4.92 31.39 0.33
CA ASN A 38 -3.95 32.24 -0.37
C ASN A 38 -3.87 33.66 0.23
N ALA A 39 -4.98 34.24 0.65
CA ALA A 39 -5.02 35.55 1.28
C ALA A 39 -4.30 35.60 2.65
N LEU A 40 -4.28 34.48 3.40
CA LEU A 40 -3.61 34.37 4.70
C LEU A 40 -2.10 34.09 4.58
N GLU A 41 -1.63 33.66 3.42
CA GLU A 41 -0.23 33.25 3.23
C GLU A 41 0.80 34.34 3.63
N PRO A 42 0.65 35.62 3.25
CA PRO A 42 1.60 36.65 3.64
C PRO A 42 1.71 36.89 5.13
N GLU A 43 0.64 36.65 5.89
CA GLU A 43 0.62 36.74 7.35
C GLU A 43 1.33 35.55 7.98
N VAL A 44 1.00 34.34 7.54
CA VAL A 44 1.58 33.10 8.05
C VAL A 44 3.09 33.02 7.78
N ARG A 45 3.56 33.52 6.65
CA ARG A 45 5.00 33.60 6.31
C ARG A 45 5.82 34.44 7.29
N ARG A 46 5.22 35.43 7.97
CA ARG A 46 5.92 36.26 8.95
C ARG A 46 6.12 35.56 10.29
N LEU A 47 5.42 34.47 10.55
CA LEU A 47 5.55 33.70 11.79
C LEU A 47 6.93 33.06 11.87
N THR A 48 7.53 33.06 13.05
CA THR A 48 8.72 32.24 13.34
C THR A 48 8.32 30.77 13.43
N ASP A 49 9.28 29.86 13.37
CA ASP A 49 9.01 28.42 13.51
C ASP A 49 8.31 28.10 14.84
N ALA A 50 8.70 28.76 15.94
CA ALA A 50 8.05 28.60 17.23
C ALA A 50 6.59 29.11 17.19
N GLN A 51 6.33 30.25 16.55
CA GLN A 51 4.97 30.79 16.42
C GLN A 51 4.11 29.92 15.51
N LEU A 52 4.67 29.38 14.40
CA LEU A 52 3.98 28.46 13.51
C LEU A 52 3.57 27.18 14.27
N ARG A 53 4.47 26.65 15.07
CA ARG A 53 4.22 25.47 15.91
C ARG A 53 3.12 25.74 16.95
N ALA A 54 3.13 26.91 17.58
CA ALA A 54 2.13 27.31 18.56
C ALA A 54 0.70 27.43 18.00
N LYS A 55 0.55 27.61 16.68
CA LYS A 55 -0.78 27.61 16.02
C LYS A 55 -1.54 26.30 16.23
N THR A 56 -0.88 25.17 16.35
CA THR A 56 -1.53 23.89 16.63
C THR A 56 -2.27 23.91 17.98
N ASP A 57 -1.65 24.44 19.00
CA ASP A 57 -2.29 24.55 20.34
C ASP A 57 -3.43 25.59 20.33
N GLU A 58 -3.28 26.68 19.59
CA GLU A 58 -4.35 27.65 19.36
C GLU A 58 -5.57 26.97 18.71
N PHE A 59 -5.38 26.22 17.62
CA PHE A 59 -6.48 25.51 16.92
C PHE A 59 -7.11 24.44 17.81
N ARG A 60 -6.31 23.67 18.56
CA ARG A 60 -6.79 22.70 19.56
C ARG A 60 -7.65 23.35 20.64
N THR A 61 -7.26 24.54 21.10
CA THR A 61 -8.02 25.30 22.09
C THR A 61 -9.34 25.82 21.52
N ARG A 62 -9.34 26.37 20.31
CA ARG A 62 -10.53 26.85 19.61
C ARG A 62 -11.53 25.70 19.34
N THR A 63 -11.02 24.56 18.93
CA THR A 63 -11.84 23.34 18.73
C THR A 63 -12.46 22.86 20.04
N ALA A 64 -11.68 22.84 21.14
CA ALA A 64 -12.20 22.50 22.48
C ALA A 64 -13.25 23.52 22.97
N GLY A 65 -13.14 24.78 22.53
CA GLY A 65 -14.12 25.84 22.76
C GLY A 65 -15.39 25.73 21.91
N GLY A 66 -15.49 24.73 21.04
CA GLY A 66 -16.68 24.45 20.23
C GLY A 66 -16.66 25.07 18.83
N GLU A 67 -15.57 25.69 18.39
CA GLU A 67 -15.42 26.14 17.02
C GLU A 67 -15.30 24.95 16.07
N LYS A 68 -16.05 25.00 14.96
CA LYS A 68 -16.06 23.87 13.99
C LYS A 68 -14.76 23.87 13.20
N PRO A 69 -14.00 22.76 13.18
CA PRO A 69 -12.73 22.66 12.45
C PRO A 69 -12.84 23.01 10.98
N TYR A 70 -13.99 22.69 10.35
CA TYR A 70 -14.25 23.04 8.95
C TYR A 70 -14.27 24.56 8.71
N ALA A 71 -14.70 25.36 9.66
CA ALA A 71 -14.68 26.82 9.55
C ALA A 71 -13.24 27.39 9.62
N MET A 72 -12.35 26.67 10.28
CA MET A 72 -10.93 27.02 10.44
C MET A 72 -10.03 26.49 9.30
N ILE A 73 -10.59 25.75 8.32
CA ILE A 73 -9.80 25.20 7.21
C ILE A 73 -8.89 26.25 6.55
N PRO A 74 -9.34 27.48 6.23
CA PRO A 74 -8.46 28.46 5.63
C PRO A 74 -7.19 28.76 6.45
N GLU A 75 -7.33 28.95 7.76
CA GLU A 75 -6.22 29.21 8.67
C GLU A 75 -5.33 27.97 8.84
N ILE A 76 -5.93 26.80 9.13
CA ILE A 76 -5.23 25.53 9.32
C ILE A 76 -4.44 25.15 8.07
N PHE A 77 -5.01 25.30 6.88
CA PHE A 77 -4.33 24.96 5.64
C PHE A 77 -3.28 25.99 5.21
N ALA A 78 -3.44 27.25 5.58
CA ALA A 78 -2.39 28.25 5.38
C ALA A 78 -1.16 27.92 6.24
N VAL A 79 -1.36 27.54 7.51
CA VAL A 79 -0.30 27.09 8.42
C VAL A 79 0.32 25.79 7.93
N ALA A 80 -0.49 24.80 7.52
CA ALA A 80 0.00 23.54 6.95
C ALA A 80 0.83 23.74 5.68
N ARG A 81 0.39 24.62 4.80
CA ARG A 81 1.11 24.95 3.55
C ARG A 81 2.49 25.54 3.84
N GLU A 82 2.56 26.45 4.78
CA GLU A 82 3.81 27.05 5.22
C GLU A 82 4.73 26.04 5.89
N ALA A 83 4.19 25.21 6.78
CA ALA A 83 4.94 24.15 7.46
C ALA A 83 5.51 23.12 6.46
N MET A 84 4.77 22.79 5.40
CA MET A 84 5.22 21.90 4.35
C MET A 84 6.39 22.51 3.56
N ASP A 85 6.24 23.77 3.12
CA ASP A 85 7.30 24.47 2.38
C ASP A 85 8.57 24.64 3.20
N ARG A 86 8.43 25.01 4.49
CA ARG A 86 9.59 25.11 5.42
C ARG A 86 10.19 23.77 5.76
N GLY A 87 9.39 22.85 6.28
CA GLY A 87 9.85 21.60 6.88
C GLY A 87 10.39 20.60 5.85
N VAL A 88 9.62 20.31 4.82
CA VAL A 88 9.98 19.34 3.79
C VAL A 88 10.84 19.97 2.68
N GLY A 89 10.52 21.21 2.31
CA GLY A 89 11.23 21.94 1.26
C GLY A 89 12.49 22.63 1.79
N ILE A 90 12.34 23.87 2.25
CA ILE A 90 13.45 24.82 2.48
C ILE A 90 14.47 24.28 3.48
N ARG A 91 14.03 23.61 4.55
CA ARG A 91 14.93 23.03 5.55
C ARG A 91 15.97 22.07 4.94
N SER A 92 15.68 21.48 3.80
CA SER A 92 16.59 20.54 3.14
C SER A 92 17.93 21.17 2.71
N ILE A 93 18.04 22.51 2.61
CA ILE A 93 19.32 23.19 2.39
C ILE A 93 20.35 22.96 3.50
N PHE A 94 19.89 22.60 4.72
CA PHE A 94 20.73 22.27 5.86
C PHE A 94 21.04 20.78 5.97
N ASN A 95 20.44 19.95 5.15
CA ASN A 95 20.75 18.51 5.11
C ASN A 95 22.18 18.31 4.62
N PRO A 96 23.08 17.67 5.38
CA PRO A 96 24.47 17.43 4.97
C PRO A 96 24.57 16.76 3.60
N ALA A 97 23.65 15.83 3.30
CA ALA A 97 23.62 15.14 2.01
C ALA A 97 23.22 16.04 0.82
N LYS A 98 22.63 17.22 1.06
CA LYS A 98 22.17 18.16 0.02
C LYS A 98 22.98 19.45 -0.02
N ASN A 99 23.88 19.66 0.89
CA ASN A 99 24.69 20.88 0.98
C ASN A 99 26.07 20.65 0.34
N ALA A 100 26.43 21.45 -0.65
CA ALA A 100 27.67 21.31 -1.39
C ALA A 100 28.93 21.42 -0.50
N ASP A 101 28.89 22.31 0.52
CA ASP A 101 30.00 22.51 1.47
C ASP A 101 30.16 21.38 2.47
N LEU A 102 29.09 20.60 2.71
CA LEU A 102 29.03 19.53 3.73
C LEU A 102 29.12 18.15 3.10
N ASN A 103 28.90 18.03 1.81
CA ASN A 103 28.91 16.76 1.11
C ASN A 103 30.29 16.48 0.53
N MET A 104 31.09 15.68 1.24
CA MET A 104 32.46 15.34 0.87
C MET A 104 32.59 14.05 0.05
N ASP A 105 31.54 13.23 -0.04
CA ASP A 105 31.59 11.88 -0.63
C ASP A 105 31.11 11.80 -2.09
N GLY A 106 30.59 12.88 -2.66
CA GLY A 106 30.20 12.94 -4.08
C GLY A 106 28.97 12.11 -4.48
N THR A 107 28.23 11.58 -3.51
CA THR A 107 27.09 10.65 -3.74
C THR A 107 25.79 11.32 -4.16
N VAL A 108 25.68 12.66 -4.10
CA VAL A 108 24.45 13.41 -4.42
C VAL A 108 24.52 13.97 -5.84
N ASP A 109 23.41 13.83 -6.57
CA ASP A 109 23.24 14.45 -7.89
C ASP A 109 23.47 15.97 -7.78
N GLU A 110 24.23 16.55 -8.73
CA GLU A 110 24.53 17.99 -8.75
C GLU A 110 23.26 18.87 -8.75
N LEU A 111 22.18 18.39 -9.35
CA LEU A 111 20.88 19.09 -9.39
C LEU A 111 20.21 19.13 -8.02
N ASP A 112 20.56 18.25 -7.12
CA ASP A 112 20.01 18.13 -5.77
C ASP A 112 20.90 18.80 -4.70
N ARG A 113 21.98 19.43 -5.08
CA ARG A 113 22.87 20.17 -4.17
C ARG A 113 22.42 21.62 -3.99
N PHE A 114 22.47 22.06 -2.74
CA PHE A 114 22.31 23.48 -2.43
C PHE A 114 23.68 24.16 -2.46
N ASP A 115 23.77 25.25 -3.22
CA ASP A 115 24.96 26.13 -3.23
C ASP A 115 24.70 27.36 -2.34
N PRO A 116 25.35 27.41 -1.16
CA PRO A 116 25.18 28.55 -0.26
C PRO A 116 25.64 29.89 -0.84
N SER A 117 26.46 29.90 -1.88
CA SER A 117 26.94 31.14 -2.54
C SER A 117 25.81 31.91 -3.24
N LEU A 118 24.69 31.24 -3.54
CA LEU A 118 23.48 31.82 -4.10
C LEU A 118 22.74 32.73 -3.13
N LEU A 119 22.98 32.59 -1.80
CA LEU A 119 22.33 33.42 -0.79
C LEU A 119 22.85 34.85 -0.85
N PRO A 120 21.97 35.88 -0.70
CA PRO A 120 22.38 37.25 -0.55
C PRO A 120 23.38 37.41 0.61
N SER A 121 24.38 38.30 0.43
CA SER A 121 25.43 38.53 1.43
C SER A 121 24.87 38.96 2.80
N SER A 122 23.74 39.64 2.80
CA SER A 122 23.01 40.02 4.05
C SER A 122 22.47 38.83 4.86
N VAL A 123 22.14 37.72 4.17
CA VAL A 123 21.55 36.50 4.77
C VAL A 123 22.64 35.45 5.03
N ARG A 124 23.76 35.52 4.33
CA ARG A 124 24.83 34.54 4.43
C ARG A 124 25.37 34.36 5.85
N ALA A 125 25.55 35.45 6.59
CA ALA A 125 26.00 35.38 7.99
C ALA A 125 25.01 34.63 8.91
N ALA A 126 23.71 34.87 8.71
CA ALA A 126 22.67 34.14 9.45
C ALA A 126 22.63 32.65 9.07
N TYR A 127 22.80 32.34 7.79
CA TYR A 127 22.91 30.93 7.32
C TYR A 127 24.09 30.21 7.96
N ASP A 128 25.31 30.81 7.89
CA ASP A 128 26.54 30.21 8.45
C ASP A 128 26.41 30.00 9.97
N ALA A 129 25.84 30.97 10.69
CA ALA A 129 25.56 30.85 12.13
C ALA A 129 24.54 29.72 12.42
N THR A 130 23.51 29.58 11.60
CA THR A 130 22.51 28.51 11.73
C THR A 130 23.13 27.14 11.47
N VAL A 131 23.96 27.00 10.44
CA VAL A 131 24.72 25.75 10.16
C VAL A 131 25.62 25.39 11.35
N ALA A 132 26.34 26.37 11.90
CA ALA A 132 27.22 26.15 13.07
C ALA A 132 26.42 25.70 14.29
N ALA A 133 25.28 26.33 14.55
CA ALA A 133 24.39 25.95 15.64
C ALA A 133 23.82 24.52 15.45
N MET A 134 23.39 24.19 14.25
CA MET A 134 22.87 22.86 13.89
C MET A 134 23.91 21.76 14.04
N ARG A 135 25.17 22.02 13.67
CA ARG A 135 26.30 21.08 13.87
C ARG A 135 26.67 20.89 15.36
N ALA A 136 26.55 21.95 16.15
CA ALA A 136 26.87 21.90 17.59
C ALA A 136 25.73 21.27 18.42
N ALA A 137 24.54 21.19 17.88
CA ALA A 137 23.39 20.67 18.58
C ALA A 137 23.47 19.15 18.74
N PRO A 138 23.27 18.60 19.96
CA PRO A 138 23.31 17.15 20.16
C PRO A 138 22.18 16.46 19.42
N PRO A 139 22.40 15.30 18.82
CA PRO A 139 21.36 14.46 18.28
C PRO A 139 20.31 14.12 19.36
N ARG A 140 19.04 14.04 18.98
CA ARG A 140 17.93 13.75 19.89
C ARG A 140 17.21 12.46 19.47
N MET A 141 16.74 11.70 20.46
CA MET A 141 15.79 10.63 20.19
C MET A 141 14.47 11.23 19.74
N PRO A 142 13.79 10.66 18.75
CA PRO A 142 12.46 11.09 18.37
C PRO A 142 11.47 10.82 19.49
N GLU A 143 10.73 11.84 19.90
CA GLU A 143 9.67 11.70 20.89
C GLU A 143 8.50 10.93 20.27
N GLY A 144 8.04 9.88 20.99
CA GLY A 144 6.85 9.10 20.59
C GLY A 144 7.04 8.14 19.42
N ASP A 145 8.18 8.16 18.74
CA ASP A 145 8.46 7.30 17.62
C ASP A 145 9.70 6.45 17.90
N LEU A 146 9.46 5.22 18.32
CA LEU A 146 10.51 4.28 18.68
C LEU A 146 10.91 3.36 17.51
N LEU A 147 10.30 3.59 16.33
CA LEU A 147 10.59 2.74 15.21
C LEU A 147 10.77 3.41 13.89
N GLY A 148 11.68 2.81 13.17
CA GLY A 148 12.24 3.39 11.98
C GLY A 148 13.13 4.57 12.33
N CYS A 149 13.33 4.84 13.60
CA CYS A 149 14.20 5.85 14.14
C CYS A 149 15.26 5.23 15.02
N GLU A 150 15.97 4.26 14.55
CA GLU A 150 17.35 4.01 14.96
C GLU A 150 18.23 5.22 14.60
N GLN A 151 17.72 6.09 13.70
CA GLN A 151 18.34 7.36 13.35
C GLN A 151 17.94 8.45 14.35
N MET A 152 18.93 8.89 15.11
CA MET A 152 18.82 10.08 15.91
C MET A 152 18.40 11.29 15.06
N ILE A 153 17.55 12.16 15.60
CA ILE A 153 17.19 13.43 14.96
C ILE A 153 18.37 14.40 15.09
N GLU A 154 18.96 14.73 13.98
CA GLU A 154 20.09 15.65 13.89
C GLU A 154 19.65 17.12 14.08
N GLY A 155 20.60 17.98 14.50
CA GLY A 155 20.33 19.41 14.77
C GLY A 155 19.63 20.14 13.61
N TRP A 156 20.00 19.84 12.36
CA TRP A 156 19.39 20.44 11.18
C TRP A 156 17.89 20.09 11.01
N GLN A 157 17.45 19.00 11.61
CA GLN A 157 16.05 18.57 11.52
C GLN A 157 15.17 19.25 12.56
N TYR A 158 15.72 19.77 13.70
CA TYR A 158 14.89 20.28 14.79
C TYR A 158 15.12 21.72 15.23
N LEU A 159 16.26 22.32 14.89
CA LEU A 159 16.50 23.72 15.25
C LEU A 159 15.66 24.65 14.35
N ASP A 160 15.22 25.75 14.97
CA ASP A 160 14.46 26.79 14.27
C ASP A 160 15.37 27.56 13.30
N ILE A 161 14.80 27.98 12.16
CA ILE A 161 15.49 28.68 11.09
C ILE A 161 15.02 30.15 11.06
N PRO A 162 15.93 31.12 10.96
CA PRO A 162 15.56 32.53 10.78
C PRO A 162 14.72 32.79 9.54
N ASN A 163 13.69 33.63 9.66
CA ASN A 163 12.73 33.89 8.57
C ASN A 163 13.40 34.47 7.31
N GLU A 164 14.46 35.24 7.46
CA GLU A 164 15.21 35.84 6.35
C GLU A 164 15.83 34.78 5.43
N ILE A 165 16.19 33.60 5.97
CA ILE A 165 16.70 32.47 5.18
C ILE A 165 15.55 31.86 4.37
N TYR A 166 14.37 31.70 4.94
CA TYR A 166 13.21 31.20 4.20
C TYR A 166 12.87 32.08 3.03
N GLU A 167 12.87 33.43 3.22
CA GLU A 167 12.56 34.35 2.11
C GLU A 167 13.64 34.35 1.04
N ALA A 168 14.92 34.32 1.42
CA ALA A 168 16.02 34.26 0.46
C ALA A 168 15.95 32.98 -0.40
N VAL A 169 15.65 31.83 0.19
CA VAL A 169 15.51 30.57 -0.55
C VAL A 169 14.31 30.62 -1.50
N ARG A 170 13.22 31.30 -1.13
CA ARG A 170 12.05 31.50 -2.00
C ARG A 170 12.36 32.39 -3.21
N GLU A 171 13.23 33.35 -3.06
CA GLU A 171 13.71 34.21 -4.16
C GLU A 171 14.61 33.40 -5.12
N ILE A 172 15.51 32.55 -4.59
CA ILE A 172 16.39 31.70 -5.39
C ILE A 172 15.57 30.61 -6.11
N TYR A 173 14.62 29.99 -5.42
CA TYR A 173 13.76 28.90 -5.92
C TYR A 173 12.29 29.33 -5.91
N PRO A 174 11.83 30.14 -6.89
CA PRO A 174 10.45 30.66 -6.90
C PRO A 174 9.40 29.58 -7.15
N GLU A 175 9.77 28.50 -7.85
CA GLU A 175 8.88 27.37 -8.14
C GLU A 175 8.86 26.35 -7.01
N SER A 176 7.67 25.80 -6.74
CA SER A 176 7.53 24.69 -5.77
C SER A 176 8.03 23.39 -6.37
N ARG A 177 9.30 23.08 -6.17
CA ARG A 177 9.96 21.89 -6.66
C ARG A 177 10.90 21.32 -5.61
N PRO A 178 10.70 20.06 -5.15
CA PRO A 178 11.67 19.39 -4.29
C PRO A 178 13.06 19.33 -4.96
N PRO A 179 14.15 19.30 -4.17
CA PRO A 179 14.17 19.14 -2.73
C PRO A 179 14.01 20.44 -1.92
N PHE A 180 14.17 21.64 -2.51
CA PHE A 180 14.28 22.90 -1.76
C PHE A 180 12.95 23.64 -1.60
N ARG A 181 11.92 23.26 -2.33
CA ARG A 181 10.59 23.84 -2.23
C ARG A 181 9.54 22.73 -2.25
N ALA A 182 8.66 22.73 -1.27
CA ALA A 182 7.56 21.77 -1.16
C ALA A 182 6.23 22.47 -0.82
N ARG A 183 6.00 23.66 -1.40
CA ARG A 183 4.75 24.40 -1.17
C ARG A 183 3.60 23.74 -1.89
N PRO A 184 2.55 23.27 -1.22
CA PRO A 184 1.38 22.66 -1.84
C PRO A 184 0.70 23.59 -2.86
N PHE A 185 0.36 23.05 -4.03
CA PHE A 185 -0.40 23.76 -5.06
C PHE A 185 -1.89 23.86 -4.67
N ASN A 186 -2.60 24.79 -5.31
CA ASN A 186 -4.03 24.99 -5.05
C ASN A 186 -4.84 23.69 -5.27
N VAL A 187 -4.50 22.89 -6.27
CA VAL A 187 -5.16 21.59 -6.52
C VAL A 187 -4.91 20.60 -5.41
N GLN A 188 -3.73 20.63 -4.79
CA GLN A 188 -3.39 19.78 -3.65
C GLN A 188 -4.12 20.21 -2.37
N LEU A 189 -4.32 21.51 -2.16
CA LEU A 189 -5.18 22.02 -1.09
C LEU A 189 -6.63 21.54 -1.27
N ILE A 190 -7.16 21.57 -2.50
CA ILE A 190 -8.50 21.02 -2.79
C ILE A 190 -8.55 19.54 -2.43
N GLY A 191 -7.54 18.76 -2.83
CA GLY A 191 -7.43 17.34 -2.45
C GLY A 191 -7.49 17.14 -0.93
N GLY A 192 -6.71 17.92 -0.17
CA GLY A 192 -6.72 17.90 1.29
C GLY A 192 -8.09 18.24 1.89
N ILE A 193 -8.81 19.23 1.34
CA ILE A 193 -10.17 19.58 1.77
C ILE A 193 -11.16 18.43 1.50
N VAL A 194 -11.03 17.78 0.34
CA VAL A 194 -11.87 16.62 -0.03
C VAL A 194 -11.66 15.47 0.94
N LEU A 195 -10.41 15.15 1.29
CA LEU A 195 -10.08 14.13 2.29
C LEU A 195 -10.60 14.51 3.68
N ALA A 196 -10.47 15.77 4.08
CA ALA A 196 -10.97 16.27 5.35
C ALA A 196 -12.51 16.16 5.47
N GLU A 197 -13.24 16.20 4.35
CA GLU A 197 -14.68 15.95 4.28
C GLU A 197 -15.04 14.44 4.29
N GLY A 198 -14.08 13.53 4.45
CA GLY A 198 -14.30 12.08 4.42
C GLY A 198 -14.70 11.56 3.05
N LYS A 199 -14.15 12.14 1.98
CA LYS A 199 -14.41 11.78 0.59
C LYS A 199 -13.18 11.19 -0.07
N ILE A 200 -13.36 10.66 -1.27
CA ILE A 200 -12.27 10.17 -2.13
C ILE A 200 -11.76 11.33 -2.98
N ALA A 201 -10.45 11.59 -2.90
CA ALA A 201 -9.74 12.51 -3.77
C ALA A 201 -9.01 11.70 -4.85
N GLU A 202 -9.52 11.73 -6.07
CA GLU A 202 -8.85 11.11 -7.21
C GLU A 202 -7.77 12.04 -7.75
N MET A 203 -6.53 11.58 -7.74
CA MET A 203 -5.37 12.28 -8.27
C MET A 203 -4.52 11.33 -9.13
N LYS A 204 -4.06 11.80 -10.27
CA LYS A 204 -3.20 11.01 -11.16
C LYS A 204 -1.81 10.79 -10.56
N THR A 205 -1.14 9.76 -11.04
CA THR A 205 0.27 9.51 -10.70
C THR A 205 1.12 10.72 -11.08
N GLY A 206 2.03 11.12 -10.20
CA GLY A 206 2.90 12.28 -10.40
C GLY A 206 2.31 13.63 -9.95
N GLU A 207 1.05 13.72 -9.53
CA GLU A 207 0.43 14.97 -9.05
C GLU A 207 0.78 15.30 -7.58
N GLY A 208 1.64 14.52 -6.95
CA GLY A 208 2.11 14.75 -5.58
C GLY A 208 1.10 14.40 -4.50
N LYS A 209 0.44 13.24 -4.59
CA LYS A 209 -0.51 12.73 -3.59
C LYS A 209 0.07 12.72 -2.17
N THR A 210 1.35 12.42 -2.02
CA THR A 210 2.06 12.35 -0.73
C THR A 210 1.97 13.67 0.07
N ILE A 211 1.86 14.84 -0.60
CA ILE A 211 1.68 16.14 0.06
C ILE A 211 0.25 16.34 0.56
N VAL A 212 -0.73 15.70 -0.06
CA VAL A 212 -2.16 15.97 0.16
C VAL A 212 -2.68 15.34 1.45
N GLY A 213 -2.32 14.08 1.72
CA GLY A 213 -2.71 13.37 2.94
C GLY A 213 -2.37 14.13 4.23
N PRO A 214 -1.13 14.60 4.42
CA PRO A 214 -0.70 15.35 5.59
C PRO A 214 -1.54 16.60 5.91
N LEU A 215 -2.11 17.29 4.91
CA LEU A 215 -2.99 18.45 5.13
C LEU A 215 -4.26 18.06 5.88
N ALA A 216 -4.90 16.96 5.47
CA ALA A 216 -6.08 16.44 6.15
C ALA A 216 -5.73 15.83 7.52
N CYS A 217 -4.57 15.18 7.63
CA CYS A 217 -4.05 14.69 8.92
C CYS A 217 -3.89 15.82 9.93
N TYR A 218 -3.36 16.96 9.51
CA TYR A 218 -3.18 18.11 10.39
C TYR A 218 -4.52 18.66 10.92
N LEU A 219 -5.52 18.79 10.05
CA LEU A 219 -6.86 19.20 10.48
C LEU A 219 -7.42 18.26 11.54
N ALA A 220 -7.35 16.94 11.31
CA ALA A 220 -7.84 15.94 12.25
C ALA A 220 -7.05 15.97 13.58
N ALA A 221 -5.73 16.20 13.53
CA ALA A 221 -4.89 16.33 14.73
C ALA A 221 -5.20 17.61 15.54
N CYS A 222 -5.65 18.69 14.88
CA CYS A 222 -6.17 19.87 15.55
C CYS A 222 -7.48 19.58 16.31
N GLU A 223 -8.23 18.56 15.90
CA GLU A 223 -9.39 18.04 16.65
C GLU A 223 -9.01 17.06 17.77
N LYS A 224 -7.72 16.86 18.04
CA LYS A 224 -7.18 15.81 18.92
C LYS A 224 -7.61 14.39 18.53
N LYS A 225 -7.91 14.15 17.27
CA LYS A 225 -8.12 12.82 16.72
C LYS A 225 -6.77 12.18 16.39
N GLN A 226 -6.56 10.96 16.82
CA GLN A 226 -5.46 10.16 16.29
C GLN A 226 -5.75 9.79 14.84
N VAL A 227 -4.75 9.94 13.99
CA VAL A 227 -4.86 9.70 12.55
C VAL A 227 -4.09 8.46 12.17
N HIS A 228 -4.74 7.52 11.49
CA HIS A 228 -4.08 6.39 10.86
C HIS A 228 -3.94 6.64 9.36
N VAL A 229 -2.72 6.59 8.84
CA VAL A 229 -2.44 6.64 7.41
C VAL A 229 -2.11 5.24 6.93
N VAL A 230 -3.03 4.69 6.13
CA VAL A 230 -3.00 3.30 5.68
C VAL A 230 -2.47 3.24 4.26
N THR A 231 -1.44 2.43 4.01
CA THR A 231 -0.85 2.21 2.69
C THR A 231 -0.64 0.73 2.41
N VAL A 232 -0.19 0.38 1.21
CA VAL A 232 -0.19 -1.02 0.73
C VAL A 232 1.01 -1.85 1.18
N ASN A 233 2.15 -1.25 1.54
CA ASN A 233 3.35 -1.99 1.93
C ASN A 233 4.27 -1.23 2.89
N ASP A 234 5.12 -1.96 3.60
CA ASP A 234 6.01 -1.43 4.64
C ASP A 234 7.04 -0.43 4.12
N TYR A 235 7.47 -0.57 2.87
CA TYR A 235 8.38 0.40 2.26
C TYR A 235 7.72 1.78 2.11
N LEU A 236 6.47 1.83 1.67
CA LEU A 236 5.72 3.09 1.57
C LEU A 236 5.43 3.67 2.94
N VAL A 237 5.13 2.82 3.93
CA VAL A 237 4.96 3.25 5.33
C VAL A 237 6.18 4.02 5.79
N GLN A 238 7.38 3.44 5.67
CA GLN A 238 8.61 4.06 6.12
C GLN A 238 8.96 5.31 5.30
N ARG A 239 8.92 5.19 3.96
CA ARG A 239 9.25 6.29 3.04
C ARG A 239 8.38 7.53 3.29
N ASP A 240 7.06 7.34 3.37
CA ASP A 240 6.12 8.45 3.46
C ASP A 240 6.11 9.06 4.87
N ARG A 241 6.28 8.23 5.90
CA ARG A 241 6.50 8.70 7.26
C ARG A 241 7.76 9.56 7.36
N ASP A 242 8.90 9.10 6.86
CA ASP A 242 10.17 9.82 6.92
C ASP A 242 10.13 11.11 6.11
N TRP A 243 9.50 11.08 4.94
CA TRP A 243 9.34 12.24 4.08
C TRP A 243 8.44 13.31 4.70
N THR A 244 7.37 12.91 5.40
CA THR A 244 6.42 13.83 6.05
C THR A 244 6.80 14.22 7.48
N PHE A 245 7.75 13.53 8.09
CA PHE A 245 8.21 13.80 9.45
C PHE A 245 8.56 15.27 9.71
N PRO A 246 9.34 15.96 8.85
CA PRO A 246 9.67 17.37 9.06
C PRO A 246 8.44 18.29 9.06
N PHE A 247 7.41 17.96 8.29
CA PHE A 247 6.14 18.69 8.27
C PHE A 247 5.40 18.59 9.61
N PHE A 248 5.17 17.36 10.09
CA PHE A 248 4.48 17.15 11.35
C PHE A 248 5.24 17.77 12.53
N ARG A 249 6.55 17.61 12.53
CA ARG A 249 7.40 18.22 13.55
C ARG A 249 7.33 19.75 13.56
N ALA A 250 7.33 20.39 12.38
CA ALA A 250 7.20 21.85 12.28
C ALA A 250 5.90 22.36 12.92
N LEU A 251 4.88 21.50 12.97
CA LEU A 251 3.58 21.78 13.57
C LEU A 251 3.45 21.31 15.03
N GLY A 252 4.53 20.73 15.60
CA GLY A 252 4.49 20.19 16.96
C GLY A 252 3.69 18.91 17.12
N LEU A 253 3.50 18.16 16.04
CA LEU A 253 2.86 16.87 16.04
C LEU A 253 3.88 15.74 16.06
N THR A 254 3.48 14.61 16.64
CA THR A 254 4.24 13.36 16.64
C THR A 254 3.76 12.43 15.55
N VAL A 255 4.69 11.69 14.91
CA VAL A 255 4.36 10.74 13.84
C VAL A 255 5.13 9.44 14.04
N GLY A 256 4.41 8.32 14.02
CA GLY A 256 4.95 6.98 14.18
C GLY A 256 4.70 6.10 12.95
N ALA A 257 5.36 4.96 12.91
CA ALA A 257 5.16 3.92 11.92
C ALA A 257 4.91 2.57 12.61
N ILE A 258 4.02 1.77 12.03
CA ILE A 258 3.75 0.41 12.46
C ILE A 258 4.31 -0.56 11.43
N HIS A 259 5.15 -1.45 11.92
CA HIS A 259 5.79 -2.50 11.15
C HIS A 259 5.42 -3.90 11.66
N PRO A 260 5.71 -4.98 10.91
CA PRO A 260 5.49 -6.35 11.33
C PRO A 260 6.08 -6.67 12.71
N GLN A 261 5.43 -7.57 13.44
CA GLN A 261 5.79 -7.90 14.83
C GLN A 261 7.22 -8.40 15.02
N HIS A 262 7.81 -9.03 13.99
CA HIS A 262 9.19 -9.48 14.02
C HIS A 262 10.21 -8.33 13.95
N MET A 263 9.80 -7.20 13.39
CA MET A 263 10.63 -5.97 13.33
C MET A 263 10.34 -5.03 14.50
N GLN A 264 9.11 -5.07 15.06
CA GLN A 264 8.61 -4.10 16.04
C GLN A 264 7.93 -4.78 17.22
N GLY A 265 8.59 -4.74 18.38
CA GLY A 265 8.04 -5.29 19.61
C GLY A 265 6.80 -4.53 20.12
N PRO A 266 6.03 -5.13 21.07
CA PRO A 266 4.80 -4.53 21.58
C PRO A 266 4.99 -3.14 22.20
N ASP A 267 6.09 -2.92 22.93
CA ASP A 267 6.37 -1.62 23.59
C ASP A 267 6.66 -0.52 22.57
N GLN A 268 7.37 -0.87 21.50
CA GLN A 268 7.66 0.03 20.40
C GLN A 268 6.38 0.38 19.62
N LYS A 269 5.54 -0.63 19.32
CA LYS A 269 4.21 -0.40 18.72
C LYS A 269 3.34 0.49 19.60
N LYS A 270 3.39 0.31 20.93
CA LYS A 270 2.66 1.17 21.88
C LYS A 270 3.13 2.62 21.81
N GLY A 271 4.43 2.84 21.65
CA GLY A 271 5.01 4.17 21.44
C GLY A 271 4.51 4.79 20.12
N ALA A 272 4.53 4.03 19.02
CA ALA A 272 4.06 4.47 17.73
C ALA A 272 2.55 4.80 17.75
N TYR A 273 1.71 3.95 18.37
CA TYR A 273 0.28 4.24 18.57
C TYR A 273 0.03 5.38 19.56
N GLY A 274 1.03 5.86 20.29
CA GLY A 274 0.96 7.06 21.10
C GLY A 274 1.09 8.36 20.32
N CYS A 275 1.49 8.31 19.04
CA CYS A 275 1.67 9.47 18.18
C CYS A 275 0.34 10.06 17.69
N ASP A 276 0.35 11.35 17.32
CA ASP A 276 -0.80 12.04 16.71
C ASP A 276 -1.16 11.42 15.35
N VAL A 277 -0.15 11.03 14.56
CA VAL A 277 -0.29 10.40 13.23
C VAL A 277 0.49 9.10 13.20
N VAL A 278 -0.12 8.04 12.70
CA VAL A 278 0.46 6.69 12.64
C VAL A 278 0.36 6.16 11.23
N TYR A 279 1.50 5.87 10.60
CA TYR A 279 1.57 5.20 9.31
C TYR A 279 1.62 3.69 9.51
N GLY A 280 0.96 2.94 8.64
CA GLY A 280 1.00 1.47 8.69
C GLY A 280 0.32 0.83 7.49
N THR A 281 0.56 -0.46 7.30
CA THR A 281 -0.17 -1.23 6.29
C THR A 281 -1.54 -1.65 6.79
N THR A 282 -2.47 -1.90 5.86
CA THR A 282 -3.79 -2.47 6.18
C THR A 282 -3.68 -3.72 7.04
N SER A 283 -2.72 -4.60 6.69
CA SER A 283 -2.50 -5.86 7.39
C SER A 283 -2.06 -5.65 8.83
N GLU A 284 -1.08 -4.77 9.07
CA GLU A 284 -0.56 -4.52 10.42
C GLU A 284 -1.60 -3.87 11.34
N PHE A 285 -2.32 -2.85 10.86
CA PHE A 285 -3.43 -2.28 11.61
C PHE A 285 -4.50 -3.33 11.91
N GLY A 286 -4.81 -4.19 10.94
CA GLY A 286 -5.80 -5.25 11.11
C GLY A 286 -5.34 -6.35 12.07
N PHE A 287 -4.08 -6.79 11.98
CA PHE A 287 -3.53 -7.78 12.92
C PHE A 287 -3.42 -7.23 14.34
N ASP A 288 -3.00 -5.97 14.50
CA ASP A 288 -2.97 -5.33 15.83
C ASP A 288 -4.38 -5.20 16.41
N TYR A 289 -5.38 -4.88 15.57
CA TYR A 289 -6.79 -4.86 15.99
C TYR A 289 -7.27 -6.24 16.44
N LEU A 290 -6.94 -7.31 15.70
CA LEU A 290 -7.31 -8.69 16.09
C LEU A 290 -6.63 -9.09 17.40
N ARG A 291 -5.34 -8.76 17.56
CA ARG A 291 -4.59 -9.02 18.80
C ARG A 291 -5.18 -8.26 20.00
N ASP A 292 -5.58 -6.99 19.78
CA ASP A 292 -6.21 -6.19 20.82
C ASP A 292 -7.55 -6.77 21.29
N ASN A 293 -8.32 -7.38 20.38
CA ASN A 293 -9.57 -8.07 20.75
C ASN A 293 -9.36 -9.38 21.55
N MET A 294 -8.14 -9.91 21.55
CA MET A 294 -7.78 -11.09 22.37
C MET A 294 -7.25 -10.69 23.76
N LYS A 295 -7.02 -9.39 24.01
CA LYS A 295 -6.56 -8.90 25.32
C LYS A 295 -7.66 -8.91 26.34
N THR A 296 -7.31 -9.28 27.57
CA THR A 296 -8.25 -9.32 28.70
C THR A 296 -8.39 -7.97 29.41
N ARG A 297 -7.43 -7.07 29.21
CA ARG A 297 -7.38 -5.77 29.87
C ARG A 297 -7.23 -4.64 28.83
N PRO A 298 -7.99 -3.54 28.93
CA PRO A 298 -7.91 -2.42 27.99
C PRO A 298 -6.53 -1.74 27.97
N GLU A 299 -5.78 -1.78 29.09
CA GLU A 299 -4.45 -1.16 29.20
C GLU A 299 -3.40 -1.87 28.32
N GLU A 300 -3.65 -3.15 28.01
CA GLU A 300 -2.79 -3.99 27.17
C GLU A 300 -3.03 -3.78 25.68
N GLN A 301 -4.12 -3.10 25.31
CA GLN A 301 -4.45 -2.80 23.93
C GLN A 301 -3.53 -1.74 23.37
N LEU A 302 -3.15 -1.89 22.10
CA LEU A 302 -2.30 -0.95 21.36
C LEU A 302 -3.12 0.19 20.74
N GLN A 303 -4.21 -0.15 20.06
CA GLN A 303 -5.06 0.81 19.35
C GLN A 303 -6.14 1.41 20.25
N LYS A 304 -5.78 2.40 21.05
CA LYS A 304 -6.73 3.03 21.98
C LYS A 304 -7.66 4.03 21.30
N GLN A 305 -7.23 4.63 20.23
CA GLN A 305 -8.00 5.63 19.49
C GLN A 305 -8.01 5.31 17.99
N ARG A 306 -9.14 5.54 17.34
CA ARG A 306 -9.36 5.38 15.91
C ARG A 306 -10.22 6.54 15.43
N GLY A 307 -9.62 7.75 15.49
CA GLY A 307 -10.35 8.99 15.28
C GLY A 307 -10.56 9.37 13.82
N PHE A 308 -9.55 9.12 12.98
CA PHE A 308 -9.56 9.46 11.57
C PHE A 308 -8.61 8.53 10.80
N ALA A 309 -8.96 8.21 9.55
CA ALA A 309 -8.09 7.41 8.69
C ALA A 309 -7.97 8.02 7.29
N ILE A 310 -6.76 8.03 6.77
CA ILE A 310 -6.46 8.25 5.35
C ILE A 310 -6.07 6.88 4.77
N VAL A 311 -6.72 6.48 3.68
CA VAL A 311 -6.38 5.27 2.94
C VAL A 311 -5.77 5.68 1.61
N ASP A 312 -4.46 5.43 1.45
CA ASP A 312 -3.76 5.64 0.18
C ASP A 312 -3.86 4.36 -0.68
N GLU A 313 -3.81 4.51 -1.99
CA GLU A 313 -4.02 3.42 -2.96
C GLU A 313 -5.31 2.63 -2.67
N VAL A 314 -6.42 3.38 -2.54
CA VAL A 314 -7.73 2.87 -2.08
C VAL A 314 -8.31 1.77 -2.97
N ASP A 315 -8.00 1.76 -4.25
CA ASP A 315 -8.35 0.74 -5.23
C ASP A 315 -7.65 -0.59 -4.89
N SER A 316 -6.34 -0.60 -4.62
CA SER A 316 -5.63 -1.80 -4.18
C SER A 316 -6.20 -2.33 -2.86
N ILE A 317 -6.38 -1.46 -1.86
CA ILE A 317 -6.78 -1.89 -0.52
C ILE A 317 -8.25 -2.32 -0.45
N LEU A 318 -9.18 -1.53 -1.02
CA LEU A 318 -10.61 -1.76 -0.85
C LEU A 318 -11.27 -2.53 -2.00
N ILE A 319 -10.57 -2.76 -3.11
CA ILE A 319 -11.09 -3.50 -4.25
C ILE A 319 -10.26 -4.77 -4.47
N ASP A 320 -8.97 -4.65 -4.80
CA ASP A 320 -8.15 -5.80 -5.20
C ASP A 320 -7.92 -6.78 -4.03
N GLU A 321 -7.58 -6.26 -2.84
CA GLU A 321 -7.32 -7.06 -1.65
C GLU A 321 -8.53 -7.14 -0.67
N ALA A 322 -9.69 -6.63 -1.06
CA ALA A 322 -10.85 -6.49 -0.17
C ALA A 322 -11.33 -7.82 0.44
N ARG A 323 -11.06 -8.95 -0.21
CA ARG A 323 -11.46 -10.29 0.24
C ARG A 323 -10.35 -11.08 0.93
N THR A 324 -9.16 -10.52 1.06
CA THR A 324 -8.04 -11.21 1.72
C THR A 324 -8.30 -11.23 3.24
N PRO A 325 -8.55 -12.40 3.86
CA PRO A 325 -8.82 -12.46 5.28
C PRO A 325 -7.53 -12.25 6.08
N LEU A 326 -7.64 -11.54 7.20
CA LEU A 326 -6.59 -11.49 8.21
C LEU A 326 -6.85 -12.60 9.23
N ILE A 327 -5.97 -13.60 9.28
CA ILE A 327 -6.15 -14.77 10.15
C ILE A 327 -4.99 -14.83 11.14
N ILE A 328 -5.30 -14.87 12.43
CA ILE A 328 -4.36 -15.22 13.49
C ILE A 328 -4.62 -16.68 13.84
N SER A 329 -3.66 -17.55 13.55
CA SER A 329 -3.73 -18.96 13.89
C SER A 329 -2.55 -19.34 14.77
N GLY A 330 -2.77 -20.34 15.61
CA GLY A 330 -1.74 -20.99 16.41
C GLY A 330 -1.77 -22.49 16.16
N PRO A 331 -0.76 -23.25 16.62
CA PRO A 331 -0.75 -24.68 16.47
C PRO A 331 -1.95 -25.30 17.20
N ALA A 332 -2.84 -25.93 16.43
CA ALA A 332 -4.06 -26.50 16.95
C ALA A 332 -3.85 -27.88 17.65
N HIS A 333 -2.82 -28.62 17.23
CA HIS A 333 -2.56 -29.98 17.75
C HIS A 333 -1.09 -30.40 17.68
N ALA A 334 -0.70 -31.34 18.52
CA ALA A 334 0.64 -31.92 18.67
C ALA A 334 1.03 -32.94 17.58
N HIS A 335 0.23 -33.14 16.53
CA HIS A 335 0.57 -34.08 15.47
C HIS A 335 1.21 -33.32 14.32
N GLN A 336 2.44 -33.69 13.95
CA GLN A 336 3.08 -33.20 12.74
C GLN A 336 2.29 -33.70 11.52
N PRO A 337 1.79 -32.79 10.66
CA PRO A 337 1.16 -33.20 9.41
C PRO A 337 2.12 -33.97 8.53
N ARG A 338 1.63 -34.99 7.82
CA ARG A 338 2.45 -35.85 6.94
C ARG A 338 2.72 -35.21 5.58
N TYR A 339 3.34 -34.04 5.57
CA TYR A 339 3.65 -33.34 4.29
C TYR A 339 4.56 -34.14 3.38
N ASP A 340 5.59 -34.82 3.92
CA ASP A 340 6.48 -35.67 3.12
C ASP A 340 5.73 -36.80 2.37
N LEU A 341 4.74 -37.40 3.00
CA LEU A 341 3.93 -38.42 2.35
C LEU A 341 3.00 -37.79 1.31
N ALA A 342 2.41 -36.65 1.62
CA ALA A 342 1.54 -35.91 0.71
C ALA A 342 2.31 -35.45 -0.54
N ASP A 343 3.53 -34.97 -0.38
CA ASP A 343 4.42 -34.57 -1.48
C ASP A 343 4.72 -35.76 -2.42
N GLN A 344 5.10 -36.92 -1.84
CA GLN A 344 5.37 -38.12 -2.64
C GLN A 344 4.13 -38.56 -3.44
N VAL A 345 2.95 -38.52 -2.82
CA VAL A 345 1.68 -38.84 -3.47
C VAL A 345 1.36 -37.82 -4.56
N ALA A 346 1.55 -36.54 -4.31
CA ALA A 346 1.31 -35.47 -5.28
C ALA A 346 2.22 -35.60 -6.50
N ARG A 347 3.52 -35.83 -6.30
CA ARG A 347 4.48 -36.08 -7.41
C ARG A 347 4.07 -37.28 -8.25
N HIS A 348 3.59 -38.36 -7.60
CA HIS A 348 3.08 -39.53 -8.32
C HIS A 348 1.87 -39.16 -9.19
N LEU A 349 0.88 -38.45 -8.65
CA LEU A 349 -0.32 -38.02 -9.40
C LEU A 349 0.03 -37.08 -10.54
N VAL A 350 0.91 -36.12 -10.31
CA VAL A 350 1.36 -35.15 -11.34
C VAL A 350 2.08 -35.88 -12.48
N SER A 351 2.98 -36.81 -12.17
CA SER A 351 3.65 -37.63 -13.17
C SER A 351 2.68 -38.52 -13.97
N ARG A 352 1.70 -39.10 -13.28
CA ARG A 352 0.70 -39.99 -13.93
C ARG A 352 -0.29 -39.25 -14.82
N GLN A 353 -0.58 -37.97 -14.51
CA GLN A 353 -1.50 -37.14 -15.28
C GLN A 353 -0.83 -36.42 -16.46
N SER A 354 0.51 -36.47 -16.62
CA SER A 354 1.21 -35.71 -17.64
C SER A 354 0.64 -35.97 -19.07
N GLU A 355 0.37 -37.21 -19.45
CA GLU A 355 -0.20 -37.56 -20.77
C GLU A 355 -1.61 -36.96 -20.98
N TRP A 356 -2.43 -36.96 -19.93
CA TRP A 356 -3.74 -36.30 -19.96
C TRP A 356 -3.59 -34.77 -20.08
N SER A 357 -2.65 -34.18 -19.33
CA SER A 357 -2.40 -32.74 -19.37
C SER A 357 -1.91 -32.26 -20.74
N ASP A 358 -0.99 -33.01 -21.36
CA ASP A 358 -0.48 -32.71 -22.70
C ASP A 358 -1.60 -32.78 -23.74
N ALA A 359 -2.44 -33.83 -23.67
CA ALA A 359 -3.59 -33.99 -24.57
C ALA A 359 -4.65 -32.90 -24.35
N ASN A 360 -4.86 -32.48 -23.09
CA ASN A 360 -5.80 -31.41 -22.79
C ASN A 360 -5.29 -30.02 -23.24
N ASP A 361 -3.98 -29.77 -23.18
CA ASP A 361 -3.38 -28.57 -23.74
C ASP A 361 -3.48 -28.50 -25.26
N GLU A 362 -3.38 -29.65 -25.93
CA GLU A 362 -3.65 -29.77 -27.38
C GLU A 362 -5.12 -29.41 -27.68
N CYS A 363 -6.09 -29.99 -26.94
CA CYS A 363 -7.51 -29.63 -27.05
C CYS A 363 -7.76 -28.14 -26.86
N ARG A 364 -7.14 -27.55 -25.85
CA ARG A 364 -7.29 -26.12 -25.56
C ARG A 364 -6.81 -25.23 -26.72
N LYS A 365 -5.64 -25.51 -27.28
CA LYS A 365 -5.09 -24.77 -28.43
C LYS A 365 -6.01 -24.85 -29.66
N ILE A 366 -6.57 -26.02 -29.90
CA ILE A 366 -7.52 -26.20 -31.00
C ILE A 366 -8.83 -25.46 -30.73
N ALA A 367 -9.33 -25.51 -29.49
CA ALA A 367 -10.52 -24.77 -29.07
C ALA A 367 -10.35 -23.26 -29.21
N GLU A 368 -9.17 -22.72 -28.84
CA GLU A 368 -8.81 -21.30 -29.02
C GLU A 368 -8.79 -20.94 -30.53
N THR A 369 -8.30 -21.83 -31.39
CA THR A 369 -8.31 -21.64 -32.84
C THR A 369 -9.75 -21.60 -33.38
N VAL A 370 -10.63 -22.47 -32.91
CA VAL A 370 -12.07 -22.47 -33.27
C VAL A 370 -12.72 -21.16 -32.84
N ALA A 371 -12.48 -20.70 -31.59
CA ALA A 371 -12.98 -19.43 -31.06
C ALA A 371 -12.45 -18.23 -31.87
N GLY A 372 -11.19 -18.29 -32.32
CA GLY A 372 -10.61 -17.30 -33.23
C GLY A 372 -11.38 -17.17 -34.51
N TYR A 373 -11.64 -18.31 -35.19
CA TYR A 373 -12.45 -18.31 -36.42
C TYR A 373 -13.88 -17.82 -36.21
N GLU A 374 -14.51 -18.11 -35.05
CA GLU A 374 -15.83 -17.59 -34.72
C GLU A 374 -15.81 -16.05 -34.56
N GLY A 375 -14.75 -15.53 -33.94
CA GLY A 375 -14.51 -14.10 -33.84
C GLY A 375 -14.32 -13.43 -35.21
N ASP A 376 -13.50 -14.04 -36.07
CA ASP A 376 -13.22 -13.52 -37.40
C ASP A 376 -14.48 -13.56 -38.29
N ILE A 377 -15.29 -14.59 -38.22
CA ILE A 377 -16.58 -14.69 -38.94
C ILE A 377 -17.53 -13.57 -38.45
N ARG A 378 -17.57 -13.31 -37.14
CA ARG A 378 -18.45 -12.26 -36.57
C ARG A 378 -18.03 -10.86 -37.02
N ASN A 379 -16.72 -10.63 -37.14
CA ASN A 379 -16.14 -9.34 -37.45
C ASN A 379 -15.79 -9.13 -38.93
N ALA A 380 -16.08 -10.12 -39.81
CA ALA A 380 -15.73 -10.08 -41.21
C ALA A 380 -16.43 -8.93 -41.96
N ARG A 381 -15.64 -8.00 -42.46
CA ARG A 381 -16.11 -6.87 -43.29
C ARG A 381 -16.34 -7.30 -44.75
N ASP A 382 -15.59 -8.29 -45.24
CA ASP A 382 -15.70 -8.89 -46.57
C ASP A 382 -16.51 -10.18 -46.49
N ARG A 383 -17.68 -10.19 -47.11
CA ARG A 383 -18.55 -11.37 -47.18
C ARG A 383 -17.99 -12.52 -48.02
N ALA A 384 -17.04 -12.24 -48.90
CA ALA A 384 -16.43 -13.26 -49.76
C ALA A 384 -15.48 -14.19 -48.97
N SER A 385 -14.90 -13.75 -47.86
CA SER A 385 -14.01 -14.54 -47.01
C SER A 385 -14.75 -15.48 -46.04
N VAL A 386 -16.04 -15.22 -45.76
CA VAL A 386 -16.83 -15.96 -44.74
C VAL A 386 -16.95 -17.47 -45.06
N PRO A 387 -17.18 -17.93 -46.32
CA PRO A 387 -17.26 -19.37 -46.62
C PRO A 387 -15.96 -20.11 -46.30
N ALA A 388 -14.81 -19.53 -46.64
CA ALA A 388 -13.49 -20.13 -46.36
C ALA A 388 -13.22 -20.22 -44.84
N LEU A 389 -13.56 -19.17 -44.08
CA LEU A 389 -13.44 -19.18 -42.64
C LEU A 389 -14.36 -20.22 -41.96
N LYS A 390 -15.58 -20.40 -42.46
CA LYS A 390 -16.48 -21.46 -42.00
C LYS A 390 -15.94 -22.85 -42.26
N GLN A 391 -15.36 -23.07 -43.43
CA GLN A 391 -14.75 -24.36 -43.76
C GLN A 391 -13.55 -24.65 -42.87
N ALA A 392 -12.69 -23.67 -42.62
CA ALA A 392 -11.56 -23.78 -41.68
C ALA A 392 -12.03 -24.08 -40.25
N MET A 393 -13.05 -23.37 -39.78
CA MET A 393 -13.65 -23.58 -38.45
C MET A 393 -14.23 -25.01 -38.32
N GLU A 394 -14.92 -25.52 -39.33
CA GLU A 394 -15.46 -26.90 -39.34
C GLU A 394 -14.35 -27.95 -39.33
N ALA A 395 -13.25 -27.72 -40.04
CA ALA A 395 -12.08 -28.59 -40.00
C ALA A 395 -11.47 -28.60 -38.58
N ALA A 396 -11.26 -27.43 -37.96
CA ALA A 396 -10.74 -27.33 -36.61
C ALA A 396 -11.68 -27.97 -35.57
N ARG A 397 -13.01 -27.85 -35.72
CA ARG A 397 -13.97 -28.55 -34.86
C ARG A 397 -13.86 -30.08 -34.95
N LYS A 398 -13.66 -30.63 -36.13
CA LYS A 398 -13.45 -32.10 -36.33
C LYS A 398 -12.14 -32.53 -35.66
N GLU A 399 -11.09 -31.73 -35.80
CA GLU A 399 -9.82 -31.94 -35.13
C GLU A 399 -9.97 -31.91 -33.60
N LEU A 400 -10.73 -30.96 -33.06
CA LEU A 400 -11.04 -30.86 -31.64
C LEU A 400 -11.72 -32.13 -31.11
N VAL A 401 -12.76 -32.63 -31.78
CA VAL A 401 -13.45 -33.87 -31.42
C VAL A 401 -12.47 -35.05 -31.37
N THR A 402 -11.53 -35.11 -32.32
CA THR A 402 -10.53 -36.18 -32.36
C THR A 402 -9.52 -36.07 -31.23
N ALA A 403 -9.10 -34.83 -30.91
CA ALA A 403 -8.20 -34.55 -29.79
C ALA A 403 -8.88 -34.85 -28.45
N GLU A 404 -10.13 -34.48 -28.28
CA GLU A 404 -10.93 -34.80 -27.09
C GLU A 404 -11.06 -36.30 -26.88
N ALA A 405 -11.36 -37.06 -27.93
CA ALA A 405 -11.44 -38.53 -27.90
C ALA A 405 -10.09 -39.17 -27.54
N ARG A 406 -8.98 -38.53 -27.89
CA ARG A 406 -7.63 -38.96 -27.49
C ARG A 406 -7.37 -38.66 -26.02
N ARG A 407 -7.68 -37.45 -25.55
CA ARG A 407 -7.55 -37.03 -24.14
C ARG A 407 -8.34 -37.96 -23.21
N ASP A 408 -9.57 -38.28 -23.58
CA ASP A 408 -10.48 -39.09 -22.75
C ASP A 408 -10.04 -40.56 -22.60
N ARG A 409 -8.95 -40.97 -23.29
CA ARG A 409 -8.30 -42.29 -23.07
C ARG A 409 -7.38 -42.28 -21.85
N PHE A 410 -6.95 -41.10 -21.42
CA PHE A 410 -6.08 -40.95 -20.27
C PHE A 410 -6.93 -40.64 -19.00
N GLN A 411 -6.37 -40.96 -17.83
CA GLN A 411 -7.03 -40.72 -16.57
C GLN A 411 -6.70 -39.32 -16.01
N GLN A 412 -7.73 -38.61 -15.58
CA GLN A 412 -7.59 -37.33 -14.90
C GLN A 412 -7.67 -37.57 -13.38
N PHE A 413 -6.60 -37.26 -12.67
CA PHE A 413 -6.50 -37.46 -11.24
C PHE A 413 -6.80 -36.20 -10.43
N TYR A 414 -6.57 -35.01 -11.02
CA TYR A 414 -6.85 -33.72 -10.38
C TYR A 414 -7.25 -32.67 -11.43
N GLU A 415 -7.94 -31.66 -10.96
CA GLU A 415 -8.32 -30.46 -11.74
C GLU A 415 -7.61 -29.23 -11.18
N VAL A 416 -7.14 -28.36 -12.07
CA VAL A 416 -6.46 -27.10 -11.72
C VAL A 416 -7.22 -25.93 -12.32
N GLU A 417 -7.68 -25.02 -11.45
CA GLU A 417 -8.23 -23.72 -11.83
C GLU A 417 -7.17 -22.63 -11.55
N LEU A 418 -6.41 -22.26 -12.58
CA LEU A 418 -5.31 -21.28 -12.44
C LEU A 418 -5.80 -19.90 -11.99
N ASP A 419 -6.95 -19.45 -12.47
CA ASP A 419 -7.52 -18.15 -12.11
C ASP A 419 -7.88 -18.06 -10.63
N LYS A 420 -8.31 -19.18 -10.03
CA LYS A 420 -8.62 -19.28 -8.60
C LYS A 420 -7.46 -19.80 -7.77
N LYS A 421 -6.38 -20.20 -8.43
CA LYS A 421 -5.21 -20.85 -7.77
C LYS A 421 -5.61 -22.04 -6.91
N VAL A 422 -6.51 -22.89 -7.38
CA VAL A 422 -7.01 -24.09 -6.68
C VAL A 422 -6.65 -25.34 -7.48
N ALA A 423 -6.31 -26.40 -6.74
CA ALA A 423 -6.22 -27.76 -7.27
C ALA A 423 -7.10 -28.70 -6.43
N THR A 424 -7.90 -29.54 -7.09
CA THR A 424 -8.84 -30.47 -6.44
C THR A 424 -8.67 -31.85 -6.99
N LEU A 425 -8.66 -32.86 -6.13
CA LEU A 425 -8.59 -34.27 -6.55
C LEU A 425 -9.91 -34.72 -7.17
N THR A 426 -9.83 -35.45 -8.30
CA THR A 426 -10.99 -36.17 -8.82
C THR A 426 -11.25 -37.43 -7.99
N HIS A 427 -12.39 -38.08 -8.18
CA HIS A 427 -12.67 -39.36 -7.52
C HIS A 427 -11.58 -40.40 -7.81
N GLN A 428 -11.15 -40.51 -9.07
CA GLN A 428 -10.03 -41.37 -9.47
C GLN A 428 -8.71 -40.95 -8.85
N GLY A 429 -8.51 -39.63 -8.65
CA GLY A 429 -7.35 -39.08 -7.97
C GLY A 429 -7.27 -39.47 -6.52
N VAL A 430 -8.38 -39.43 -5.80
CA VAL A 430 -8.44 -39.88 -4.38
C VAL A 430 -8.15 -41.35 -4.26
N GLU A 431 -8.71 -42.18 -5.14
CA GLU A 431 -8.46 -43.64 -5.15
C GLU A 431 -7.01 -43.98 -5.43
N GLU A 432 -6.39 -43.34 -6.44
CA GLU A 432 -5.00 -43.55 -6.78
C GLU A 432 -4.07 -43.03 -5.69
N ALA A 433 -4.35 -41.85 -5.14
CA ALA A 433 -3.62 -41.26 -4.02
C ALA A 433 -3.61 -42.22 -2.81
N GLN A 434 -4.76 -42.75 -2.45
CA GLN A 434 -4.88 -43.69 -1.34
C GLN A 434 -4.13 -45.01 -1.61
N ARG A 435 -4.22 -45.51 -2.85
CA ARG A 435 -3.51 -46.72 -3.26
C ARG A 435 -1.99 -46.54 -3.17
N PHE A 436 -1.49 -45.41 -3.65
CA PHE A 436 -0.07 -45.08 -3.64
C PHE A 436 0.42 -44.79 -2.22
N ALA A 437 -0.32 -44.02 -1.43
CA ALA A 437 0.01 -43.74 -0.04
C ALA A 437 0.12 -45.04 0.78
N LYS A 438 -0.82 -45.96 0.61
CA LYS A 438 -0.78 -47.29 1.30
C LYS A 438 0.42 -48.13 0.89
N LYS A 439 0.94 -47.96 -0.33
CA LYS A 439 2.15 -48.64 -0.80
C LYS A 439 3.40 -48.14 -0.10
N ILE A 440 3.44 -46.85 0.22
CA ILE A 440 4.57 -46.20 0.91
C ILE A 440 4.47 -46.43 2.41
N ASP A 441 3.30 -46.18 2.97
CA ASP A 441 3.01 -46.34 4.40
C ASP A 441 1.80 -47.23 4.60
N PRO A 442 2.00 -48.54 4.95
CA PRO A 442 0.93 -49.49 5.17
C PRO A 442 -0.04 -49.12 6.30
N THR A 443 0.34 -48.16 7.18
CA THR A 443 -0.55 -47.69 8.25
C THR A 443 -1.68 -46.81 7.71
N VAL A 444 -1.57 -46.34 6.50
CA VAL A 444 -2.61 -45.55 5.80
C VAL A 444 -3.64 -46.51 5.21
N ALA A 445 -4.58 -46.96 6.03
CA ALA A 445 -5.61 -47.93 5.60
C ALA A 445 -6.68 -47.24 4.72
N SER A 446 -7.10 -46.02 5.08
CA SER A 446 -8.07 -45.22 4.34
C SER A 446 -7.88 -43.74 4.67
N PHE A 447 -8.12 -42.88 3.67
CA PHE A 447 -8.11 -41.42 3.85
C PHE A 447 -9.32 -40.89 4.65
N TYR A 448 -10.33 -41.72 4.86
CA TYR A 448 -11.57 -41.33 5.51
C TYR A 448 -11.69 -41.79 6.96
N VAL A 449 -10.66 -42.40 7.52
CA VAL A 449 -10.72 -43.01 8.86
C VAL A 449 -9.50 -42.64 9.72
N GLY A 450 -9.76 -42.24 10.95
CA GLY A 450 -8.75 -42.05 11.99
C GLY A 450 -7.84 -40.85 11.72
N THR A 451 -6.53 -40.99 11.92
CA THR A 451 -5.51 -39.95 11.79
C THR A 451 -5.19 -39.58 10.34
N ASN A 452 -5.87 -40.21 9.37
CA ASN A 452 -5.61 -39.94 7.92
C ASN A 452 -6.67 -39.04 7.28
N ILE A 453 -7.60 -38.49 8.06
CA ILE A 453 -8.72 -37.70 7.56
C ILE A 453 -8.24 -36.42 6.85
N ASP A 454 -7.06 -35.94 7.20
CA ASP A 454 -6.45 -34.76 6.63
C ASP A 454 -5.66 -35.04 5.33
N MET A 455 -5.40 -36.32 5.02
CA MET A 455 -4.56 -36.69 3.86
C MET A 455 -5.08 -36.19 2.51
N PRO A 456 -6.39 -36.26 2.19
CA PRO A 456 -6.88 -35.69 0.92
C PRO A 456 -6.53 -34.20 0.80
N HIS A 457 -6.75 -33.44 1.86
CA HIS A 457 -6.44 -32.00 1.89
C HIS A 457 -4.93 -31.73 1.73
N LEU A 458 -4.09 -32.47 2.46
CA LEU A 458 -2.62 -32.34 2.34
C LEU A 458 -2.13 -32.67 0.93
N VAL A 459 -2.69 -33.71 0.30
CA VAL A 459 -2.36 -34.07 -1.10
C VAL A 459 -2.83 -32.98 -2.07
N GLU A 460 -4.01 -32.41 -1.88
CA GLU A 460 -4.49 -31.30 -2.68
C GLU A 460 -3.58 -30.07 -2.56
N GLN A 461 -3.14 -29.73 -1.34
CA GLN A 461 -2.17 -28.62 -1.16
C GLN A 461 -0.82 -28.94 -1.80
N ALA A 462 -0.33 -30.18 -1.72
CA ALA A 462 0.90 -30.58 -2.39
C ALA A 462 0.76 -30.58 -3.94
N VAL A 463 -0.36 -31.04 -4.50
CA VAL A 463 -0.64 -30.94 -5.94
C VAL A 463 -0.69 -29.47 -6.36
N ARG A 464 -1.34 -28.62 -5.57
CA ARG A 464 -1.41 -27.17 -5.78
C ARG A 464 -0.03 -26.53 -5.78
N ALA A 465 0.84 -26.90 -4.82
CA ALA A 465 2.23 -26.45 -4.78
C ALA A 465 3.00 -26.80 -6.06
N HIS A 466 2.85 -28.04 -6.55
CA HIS A 466 3.54 -28.50 -7.77
C HIS A 466 2.99 -27.94 -9.07
N THR A 467 1.70 -27.59 -9.15
CA THR A 467 1.04 -27.25 -10.42
C THR A 467 0.71 -25.77 -10.59
N VAL A 468 0.52 -25.04 -9.50
CA VAL A 468 0.06 -23.64 -9.52
C VAL A 468 1.16 -22.66 -9.17
N TYR A 469 1.98 -22.99 -8.16
CA TYR A 469 2.99 -22.07 -7.64
C TYR A 469 4.36 -22.27 -8.28
N GLN A 470 4.98 -21.18 -8.70
CA GLN A 470 6.29 -21.20 -9.37
C GLN A 470 7.31 -20.42 -8.58
N ARG A 471 8.48 -21.04 -8.37
CA ARG A 471 9.65 -20.39 -7.82
C ARG A 471 10.05 -19.20 -8.70
N ASP A 472 10.53 -18.14 -8.09
CA ASP A 472 10.98 -16.88 -8.71
C ASP A 472 9.85 -16.05 -9.35
N ARG A 473 8.59 -16.49 -9.23
CA ARG A 473 7.39 -15.77 -9.63
C ARG A 473 6.43 -15.57 -8.46
N ASP A 474 6.02 -16.65 -7.82
CA ASP A 474 5.06 -16.63 -6.70
C ASP A 474 5.78 -16.65 -5.35
N TYR A 475 7.00 -17.17 -5.29
CA TYR A 475 7.85 -17.22 -4.10
C TYR A 475 9.34 -17.26 -4.46
N VAL A 476 10.16 -16.93 -3.48
CA VAL A 476 11.62 -17.11 -3.54
C VAL A 476 12.07 -17.89 -2.30
N VAL A 477 13.20 -18.58 -2.40
CA VAL A 477 13.88 -19.15 -1.23
C VAL A 477 14.88 -18.11 -0.74
N ALA A 478 14.68 -17.62 0.47
CA ALA A 478 15.51 -16.58 1.07
C ALA A 478 15.53 -16.75 2.60
N PRO A 479 16.55 -16.23 3.30
CA PRO A 479 16.52 -16.19 4.75
C PRO A 479 15.29 -15.40 5.26
N ASP A 480 14.65 -15.95 6.27
CA ASP A 480 13.62 -15.25 7.05
C ASP A 480 14.27 -14.22 8.01
N ASP A 481 13.47 -13.59 8.85
CA ASP A 481 13.95 -12.59 9.83
C ASP A 481 14.86 -13.18 10.92
N GLN A 482 14.90 -14.50 11.05
CA GLN A 482 15.77 -15.21 11.98
C GLN A 482 17.02 -15.77 11.30
N GLY A 483 17.17 -15.52 9.99
CA GLY A 483 18.30 -16.00 9.18
C GLY A 483 18.16 -17.46 8.75
N VAL A 484 16.97 -18.06 8.88
CA VAL A 484 16.69 -19.43 8.43
C VAL A 484 16.20 -19.38 6.99
N GLU A 485 16.80 -20.16 6.09
CA GLU A 485 16.32 -20.27 4.71
C GLU A 485 14.93 -20.90 4.68
N GLY A 486 14.01 -20.23 4.03
CA GLY A 486 12.63 -20.67 3.89
C GLY A 486 11.95 -20.05 2.67
N VAL A 487 10.69 -20.41 2.47
CA VAL A 487 9.85 -19.86 1.40
C VAL A 487 9.37 -18.47 1.78
N VAL A 488 9.69 -17.47 0.94
CA VAL A 488 9.21 -16.10 1.07
C VAL A 488 8.30 -15.77 -0.10
N ILE A 489 7.06 -15.39 0.20
CA ILE A 489 6.04 -15.05 -0.80
C ILE A 489 6.46 -13.79 -1.57
N VAL A 490 6.21 -13.78 -2.88
CA VAL A 490 6.36 -12.59 -3.72
C VAL A 490 4.96 -12.06 -4.05
N ASP A 491 4.73 -10.79 -3.79
CA ASP A 491 3.52 -10.09 -4.19
C ASP A 491 3.51 -9.92 -5.71
N GLN A 492 2.52 -10.48 -6.39
CA GLN A 492 2.42 -10.47 -7.85
C GLN A 492 2.17 -9.07 -8.43
N ASN A 493 1.56 -8.17 -7.66
CA ASN A 493 1.24 -6.82 -8.12
C ASN A 493 2.47 -5.89 -8.03
N THR A 494 3.27 -6.05 -6.98
CA THR A 494 4.42 -5.16 -6.70
C THR A 494 5.77 -5.82 -6.96
N GLY A 495 5.85 -7.14 -7.11
CA GLY A 495 7.09 -7.91 -7.24
C GLY A 495 7.94 -7.93 -5.95
N ARG A 496 7.37 -7.55 -4.80
CA ARG A 496 8.11 -7.43 -3.54
C ARG A 496 8.02 -8.69 -2.69
N LYS A 497 9.09 -8.96 -1.95
CA LYS A 497 9.12 -10.03 -0.96
C LYS A 497 8.22 -9.67 0.23
N MET A 498 7.38 -10.61 0.63
CA MET A 498 6.48 -10.49 1.76
C MET A 498 6.99 -11.34 2.92
N VAL A 499 8.06 -10.88 3.56
CA VAL A 499 8.70 -11.60 4.67
C VAL A 499 7.74 -11.72 5.85
N GLY A 500 7.72 -12.86 6.52
CA GLY A 500 6.82 -13.15 7.65
C GLY A 500 5.36 -13.45 7.27
N ARG A 501 4.97 -13.37 5.99
CA ARG A 501 3.66 -13.84 5.51
C ARG A 501 3.73 -15.30 5.08
N GLN A 502 2.66 -16.04 5.37
CA GLN A 502 2.50 -17.44 4.98
C GLN A 502 1.15 -17.63 4.29
N TRP A 503 1.10 -18.53 3.31
CA TRP A 503 -0.19 -19.00 2.79
C TRP A 503 -0.93 -19.81 3.85
N SER A 504 -2.24 -19.71 3.84
CA SER A 504 -3.13 -20.48 4.75
C SER A 504 -3.28 -21.94 4.36
N ASP A 505 -3.99 -22.69 5.20
CA ASP A 505 -4.48 -24.04 4.94
C ASP A 505 -3.39 -25.09 4.65
N GLY A 506 -2.18 -24.89 5.20
CA GLY A 506 -1.08 -25.83 5.00
C GLY A 506 -0.37 -25.71 3.64
N LEU A 507 -0.78 -24.76 2.79
CA LEU A 507 -0.14 -24.54 1.50
C LEU A 507 1.31 -24.10 1.64
N HIS A 508 1.61 -23.23 2.61
CA HIS A 508 2.97 -22.73 2.81
C HIS A 508 3.94 -23.89 3.07
N GLN A 509 3.58 -24.77 4.00
CA GLN A 509 4.33 -25.97 4.34
C GLN A 509 4.40 -27.00 3.17
N ALA A 510 3.39 -27.01 2.30
CA ALA A 510 3.40 -27.85 1.12
C ALA A 510 4.32 -27.31 0.00
N VAL A 511 4.57 -26.01 -0.04
CA VAL A 511 5.52 -25.37 -0.98
C VAL A 511 6.95 -25.45 -0.46
N GLU A 512 7.16 -25.38 0.85
CA GLU A 512 8.43 -25.50 1.56
C GLU A 512 9.00 -26.93 1.47
#